data_895d87e34ad3453ecc26cbfb9413b5e2
#
_entry.id   895d87e34ad3453ecc26cbfb9413b5e2
#
_cell.length_a   1.000
_cell.length_b   1.000
_cell.length_c   1.000
_cell.angle_alpha   90.00
_cell.angle_beta   90.00
_cell.angle_gamma   90.00
#
_symmetry.space_group_name_H-M   'P 1'
#
loop_
_entity.id
_entity.type
_entity.pdbx_description
1 polymer ?
#
loop_
_entity_poly.entity_id
_entity_poly.type
_entity_poly.pdbx_seq_one_letter_code
_entity_poly.pdbx_strand_id
1 'polypeptide(L)'
;MIRFFHFFFIFYLLTAGVVWSYDFTKLSLDDAIKIAEQNNFEIFSQDQELKSRKYAKGHHTANYYPQVNLTAIYPFYGRSSSFTVDQMIFDFGKLGQRINAGKYAIKAMEYAHAQRRDTIMNELVMTFYEILKTKNSISQQEKEILLNNDLLKQAKAFFDAGRVSSLDITKQRITLNESELRLVIHQGRLLQLEEELFNHLGVAKPPKVA
;
A
#
# COMPACT_ATOMS: atom_id res chain seq x y z
N MET A 1 -32.75 -28.22 26.95
CA MET A 1 -32.05 -28.06 25.65
C MET A 1 -31.97 -26.57 25.24
N ILE A 2 -31.59 -25.65 26.18
CA ILE A 2 -31.56 -24.17 25.96
C ILE A 2 -30.35 -23.53 26.70
N ARG A 3 -29.21 -24.18 26.79
CA ARG A 3 -28.03 -23.59 27.50
C ARG A 3 -26.76 -23.54 26.68
N PHE A 4 -26.78 -23.89 25.39
CA PHE A 4 -25.58 -23.91 24.51
C PHE A 4 -25.49 -22.73 23.55
N PHE A 5 -26.49 -21.85 23.47
CA PHE A 5 -26.53 -20.76 22.47
C PHE A 5 -25.92 -19.43 22.95
N HIS A 6 -25.58 -19.31 24.23
CA HIS A 6 -25.05 -18.03 24.79
C HIS A 6 -23.53 -17.93 24.80
N PHE A 7 -22.81 -19.02 24.49
CA PHE A 7 -21.34 -18.99 24.53
C PHE A 7 -20.70 -18.57 23.19
N PHE A 8 -21.46 -18.59 22.10
CA PHE A 8 -20.95 -18.25 20.77
C PHE A 8 -21.07 -16.74 20.45
N PHE A 9 -21.89 -16.00 21.19
CA PHE A 9 -22.12 -14.57 20.94
C PHE A 9 -21.12 -13.65 21.66
N ILE A 10 -20.42 -14.14 22.66
CA ILE A 10 -19.44 -13.36 23.45
C ILE A 10 -18.05 -13.32 22.76
N PHE A 11 -17.76 -14.26 21.88
CA PHE A 11 -16.46 -14.31 21.18
C PHE A 11 -16.34 -13.35 20.00
N TYR A 12 -17.46 -12.77 19.55
CA TYR A 12 -17.46 -11.84 18.40
C TYR A 12 -17.24 -10.37 18.77
N LEU A 13 -17.21 -10.04 20.06
CA LEU A 13 -17.10 -8.65 20.56
C LEU A 13 -15.68 -8.25 21.01
N LEU A 14 -14.70 -9.12 20.87
CA LEU A 14 -13.32 -8.87 21.32
C LEU A 14 -12.31 -8.62 20.20
N THR A 15 -12.77 -8.48 18.96
CA THR A 15 -11.95 -7.97 17.84
C THR A 15 -12.30 -6.51 17.51
N ALA A 16 -12.59 -5.72 18.51
CA ALA A 16 -12.46 -4.27 18.37
C ALA A 16 -10.97 -3.99 18.18
N GLY A 17 -10.54 -3.96 16.92
CA GLY A 17 -9.20 -3.58 16.55
C GLY A 17 -8.85 -2.31 17.31
N VAL A 18 -7.78 -2.35 18.08
CA VAL A 18 -7.18 -1.17 18.68
C VAL A 18 -6.77 -0.29 17.50
N VAL A 19 -7.62 0.64 17.13
CA VAL A 19 -7.27 1.70 16.19
C VAL A 19 -6.26 2.56 16.93
N TRP A 20 -4.99 2.23 16.73
CA TRP A 20 -3.90 3.09 17.15
C TRP A 20 -4.09 4.39 16.38
N SER A 21 -4.61 5.42 17.05
CA SER A 21 -4.61 6.78 16.53
C SER A 21 -3.16 7.26 16.50
N TYR A 22 -2.44 6.93 15.43
CA TYR A 22 -1.12 7.51 15.20
C TYR A 22 -1.29 9.00 14.95
N ASP A 23 -0.64 9.81 15.76
CA ASP A 23 -0.51 11.25 15.52
C ASP A 23 0.51 11.47 14.38
N PHE A 24 0.00 11.44 13.15
CA PHE A 24 0.79 11.58 11.93
C PHE A 24 1.49 12.94 11.78
N THR A 25 1.22 13.90 12.67
CA THR A 25 1.90 15.20 12.65
C THR A 25 3.36 15.09 13.09
N LYS A 26 3.74 14.00 13.77
CA LYS A 26 5.08 13.72 14.29
C LYS A 26 5.71 12.44 13.74
N LEU A 27 5.15 11.87 12.67
CA LEU A 27 5.65 10.62 12.10
C LEU A 27 7.07 10.84 11.56
N SER A 28 8.05 10.10 12.08
CA SER A 28 9.40 10.08 11.53
C SER A 28 9.46 9.16 10.29
N LEU A 29 10.45 9.38 9.42
CA LEU A 29 10.66 8.52 8.26
C LEU A 29 10.93 7.07 8.69
N ASP A 30 11.72 6.87 9.74
CA ASP A 30 12.05 5.52 10.25
C ASP A 30 10.81 4.78 10.77
N ASP A 31 9.89 5.50 11.44
CA ASP A 31 8.64 4.92 11.91
C ASP A 31 7.72 4.59 10.74
N ALA A 32 7.65 5.46 9.72
CA ALA A 32 6.89 5.20 8.50
C ALA A 32 7.38 3.92 7.80
N ILE A 33 8.68 3.73 7.66
CA ILE A 33 9.27 2.53 7.07
C ILE A 33 8.88 1.28 7.87
N LYS A 34 9.01 1.30 9.21
CA LYS A 34 8.64 0.16 10.06
C LYS A 34 7.15 -0.20 9.95
N ILE A 35 6.28 0.83 9.93
CA ILE A 35 4.84 0.61 9.78
C ILE A 35 4.53 -0.03 8.43
N ALA A 36 5.13 0.48 7.35
CA ALA A 36 4.93 -0.07 6.00
C ALA A 36 5.42 -1.52 5.90
N GLU A 37 6.58 -1.86 6.46
CA GLU A 37 7.08 -3.23 6.48
C GLU A 37 6.13 -4.22 7.16
N GLN A 38 5.39 -3.76 8.16
CA GLN A 38 4.49 -4.61 8.94
C GLN A 38 3.08 -4.69 8.35
N ASN A 39 2.60 -3.61 7.73
CA ASN A 39 1.19 -3.47 7.37
C ASN A 39 0.95 -3.39 5.86
N ASN A 40 1.98 -3.15 5.03
CA ASN A 40 1.77 -3.01 3.60
C ASN A 40 1.25 -4.31 2.99
N PHE A 41 0.04 -4.23 2.40
CA PHE A 41 -0.66 -5.40 1.87
C PHE A 41 0.11 -6.07 0.71
N GLU A 42 0.80 -5.29 -0.10
CA GLU A 42 1.54 -5.84 -1.24
C GLU A 42 2.75 -6.65 -0.78
N ILE A 43 3.50 -6.15 0.21
CA ILE A 43 4.62 -6.90 0.83
C ILE A 43 4.10 -8.18 1.44
N PHE A 44 3.00 -8.10 2.20
CA PHE A 44 2.39 -9.27 2.83
C PHE A 44 1.92 -10.29 1.80
N SER A 45 1.23 -9.87 0.74
CA SER A 45 0.70 -10.79 -0.29
C SER A 45 1.82 -11.54 -1.01
N GLN A 46 2.91 -10.85 -1.36
CA GLN A 46 4.08 -11.47 -1.98
C GLN A 46 4.82 -12.43 -1.06
N ASP A 47 4.90 -12.10 0.24
CA ASP A 47 5.47 -13.03 1.23
C ASP A 47 4.63 -14.33 1.33
N GLN A 48 3.30 -14.21 1.30
CA GLN A 48 2.43 -15.39 1.27
C GLN A 48 2.56 -16.18 -0.03
N GLU A 49 2.71 -15.52 -1.17
CA GLU A 49 2.95 -16.20 -2.44
C GLU A 49 4.27 -16.96 -2.42
N LEU A 50 5.35 -16.34 -1.94
CA LEU A 50 6.65 -16.98 -1.79
C LEU A 50 6.57 -18.20 -0.87
N LYS A 51 5.88 -18.10 0.26
CA LYS A 51 5.62 -19.24 1.17
C LYS A 51 4.86 -20.35 0.47
N SER A 52 3.79 -20.02 -0.25
CA SER A 52 3.01 -20.99 -1.03
C SER A 52 3.88 -21.77 -2.03
N ARG A 53 4.74 -21.06 -2.77
CA ARG A 53 5.68 -21.69 -3.71
C ARG A 53 6.72 -22.57 -3.03
N LYS A 54 7.22 -22.15 -1.86
CA LYS A 54 8.14 -22.97 -1.06
C LYS A 54 7.48 -24.28 -0.60
N TYR A 55 6.22 -24.23 -0.20
CA TYR A 55 5.47 -25.45 0.16
C TYR A 55 5.14 -26.33 -1.06
N ALA A 56 4.81 -25.70 -2.20
CA ALA A 56 4.53 -26.44 -3.44
C ALA A 56 5.75 -27.24 -3.96
N LYS A 57 6.96 -26.92 -3.54
CA LYS A 57 8.17 -27.72 -3.83
C LYS A 57 8.00 -29.18 -3.45
N GLY A 58 7.25 -29.48 -2.38
CA GLY A 58 6.95 -30.84 -1.94
C GLY A 58 6.24 -31.68 -3.01
N HIS A 59 5.39 -31.07 -3.85
CA HIS A 59 4.71 -31.79 -4.94
C HIS A 59 5.66 -32.33 -6.00
N HIS A 60 6.77 -31.63 -6.28
CA HIS A 60 7.76 -32.11 -7.25
C HIS A 60 8.57 -33.31 -6.72
N THR A 61 8.78 -33.36 -5.42
CA THR A 61 9.45 -34.50 -4.77
C THR A 61 8.53 -35.69 -4.53
N ALA A 62 7.21 -35.45 -4.46
CA ALA A 62 6.21 -36.51 -4.27
C ALA A 62 6.26 -37.60 -5.36
N ASN A 63 6.66 -37.23 -6.59
CA ASN A 63 6.81 -38.17 -7.69
C ASN A 63 7.96 -39.20 -7.52
N TYR A 64 8.82 -39.03 -6.52
CA TYR A 64 9.81 -40.06 -6.14
C TYR A 64 9.21 -41.19 -5.29
N TYR A 65 8.04 -40.97 -4.71
CA TYR A 65 7.36 -41.93 -3.86
C TYR A 65 6.31 -42.71 -4.63
N PRO A 66 6.00 -43.96 -4.20
CA PRO A 66 4.90 -44.74 -4.77
C PRO A 66 3.58 -43.95 -4.67
N GLN A 67 2.89 -43.84 -5.78
CA GLN A 67 1.55 -43.24 -5.82
C GLN A 67 0.51 -44.35 -5.72
N VAL A 68 -0.35 -44.26 -4.70
CA VAL A 68 -1.41 -45.24 -4.45
C VAL A 68 -2.74 -44.61 -4.88
N ASN A 69 -3.36 -45.22 -5.86
CA ASN A 69 -4.65 -44.82 -6.37
C ASN A 69 -5.71 -45.87 -6.06
N LEU A 70 -6.77 -45.48 -5.36
CA LEU A 70 -7.93 -46.32 -5.13
C LEU A 70 -9.11 -45.72 -5.91
N THR A 71 -9.62 -46.46 -6.90
CA THR A 71 -10.77 -46.05 -7.70
C THR A 71 -11.93 -46.99 -7.42
N ALA A 72 -13.07 -46.43 -7.00
CA ALA A 72 -14.29 -47.17 -6.80
C ALA A 72 -15.35 -46.60 -7.76
N ILE A 73 -15.82 -47.42 -8.66
CA ILE A 73 -16.87 -47.07 -9.63
C ILE A 73 -18.13 -47.86 -9.26
N TYR A 74 -19.25 -47.15 -9.08
CA TYR A 74 -20.56 -47.71 -8.76
C TYR A 74 -21.55 -47.44 -9.92
N PRO A 75 -21.43 -48.14 -11.07
CA PRO A 75 -22.45 -48.05 -12.09
C PRO A 75 -23.69 -48.83 -11.66
N PHE A 76 -24.81 -48.52 -12.23
CA PHE A 76 -26.12 -49.10 -11.91
C PHE A 76 -26.15 -50.67 -12.02
N TYR A 77 -25.23 -51.29 -12.75
CA TYR A 77 -25.16 -52.72 -13.01
C TYR A 77 -23.81 -53.39 -12.75
N GLY A 78 -23.01 -52.84 -11.84
CA GLY A 78 -21.77 -53.51 -11.45
C GLY A 78 -20.96 -52.65 -10.47
N ARG A 79 -20.26 -53.32 -9.57
CA ARG A 79 -19.29 -52.71 -8.66
C ARG A 79 -17.89 -53.04 -9.16
N SER A 80 -17.15 -52.03 -9.53
CA SER A 80 -15.73 -52.18 -9.85
C SER A 80 -14.90 -51.33 -8.90
N SER A 81 -13.91 -51.93 -8.30
CA SER A 81 -12.90 -51.22 -7.51
C SER A 81 -11.53 -51.66 -7.99
N SER A 82 -10.65 -50.70 -8.19
CA SER A 82 -9.25 -50.94 -8.53
C SER A 82 -8.32 -50.29 -7.52
N PHE A 83 -7.29 -51.00 -7.20
CA PHE A 83 -6.17 -50.52 -6.41
C PHE A 83 -4.93 -50.53 -7.30
N THR A 84 -4.32 -49.40 -7.51
CA THR A 84 -3.15 -49.25 -8.37
C THR A 84 -2.02 -48.58 -7.55
N VAL A 85 -0.83 -49.16 -7.67
CA VAL A 85 0.41 -48.58 -7.10
C VAL A 85 1.32 -48.28 -8.27
N ASP A 86 1.59 -46.99 -8.50
CA ASP A 86 2.47 -46.52 -9.56
C ASP A 86 3.78 -46.00 -8.93
N GLN A 87 4.91 -46.58 -9.34
CA GLN A 87 6.24 -46.19 -8.89
C GLN A 87 7.12 -45.90 -10.10
N MET A 88 7.61 -44.66 -10.19
CA MET A 88 8.66 -44.33 -11.18
C MET A 88 9.98 -44.93 -10.74
N ILE A 89 10.55 -45.82 -11.56
CA ILE A 89 11.82 -46.52 -11.27
C ILE A 89 13.00 -45.74 -11.88
N PHE A 90 12.81 -45.20 -13.10
CA PHE A 90 13.86 -44.48 -13.81
C PHE A 90 13.27 -43.52 -14.84
N ASP A 91 13.79 -42.29 -14.91
CA ASP A 91 13.28 -41.19 -15.76
C ASP A 91 14.37 -40.46 -16.55
N PHE A 92 15.55 -41.04 -16.66
CA PHE A 92 16.72 -40.41 -17.32
C PHE A 92 17.09 -39.04 -16.72
N GLY A 93 16.83 -38.83 -15.42
CA GLY A 93 17.18 -37.62 -14.70
C GLY A 93 16.22 -36.44 -14.89
N LYS A 94 15.09 -36.63 -15.60
CA LYS A 94 14.11 -35.55 -15.84
C LYS A 94 13.56 -34.97 -14.53
N LEU A 95 13.24 -35.83 -13.56
CA LEU A 95 12.68 -35.39 -12.28
C LEU A 95 13.71 -34.57 -11.47
N GLY A 96 14.97 -35.02 -11.50
CA GLY A 96 16.06 -34.28 -10.85
C GLY A 96 16.23 -32.88 -11.43
N GLN A 97 16.20 -32.76 -12.76
CA GLN A 97 16.30 -31.46 -13.43
C GLN A 97 15.06 -30.58 -13.16
N ARG A 98 13.86 -31.15 -13.10
CA ARG A 98 12.62 -30.44 -12.74
C ARG A 98 12.67 -29.90 -11.31
N ILE A 99 13.19 -30.66 -10.37
CA ILE A 99 13.39 -30.23 -8.99
C ILE A 99 14.41 -29.08 -8.92
N ASN A 100 15.51 -29.18 -9.66
CA ASN A 100 16.51 -28.12 -9.70
C ASN A 100 15.94 -26.85 -10.32
N ALA A 101 15.21 -26.95 -11.42
CA ALA A 101 14.50 -25.82 -12.02
C ALA A 101 13.54 -25.16 -11.02
N GLY A 102 12.77 -25.96 -10.25
CA GLY A 102 11.92 -25.47 -9.19
C GLY A 102 12.67 -24.73 -8.06
N LYS A 103 13.85 -25.21 -7.68
CA LYS A 103 14.72 -24.53 -6.70
C LYS A 103 15.17 -23.16 -7.21
N TYR A 104 15.61 -23.08 -8.48
CA TYR A 104 16.05 -21.82 -9.08
C TYR A 104 14.88 -20.85 -9.26
N ALA A 105 13.69 -21.35 -9.61
CA ALA A 105 12.49 -20.53 -9.70
C ALA A 105 12.12 -19.90 -8.35
N ILE A 106 12.20 -20.67 -7.24
CA ILE A 106 11.98 -20.12 -5.89
C ILE A 106 13.03 -19.06 -5.56
N LYS A 107 14.30 -19.31 -5.87
CA LYS A 107 15.37 -18.34 -5.62
C LYS A 107 15.17 -17.05 -6.43
N ALA A 108 14.75 -17.16 -7.68
CA ALA A 108 14.40 -16.00 -8.50
C ALA A 108 13.24 -15.19 -7.88
N MET A 109 12.22 -15.86 -7.34
CA MET A 109 11.12 -15.19 -6.63
C MET A 109 11.60 -14.51 -5.33
N GLU A 110 12.52 -15.09 -4.60
CA GLU A 110 13.09 -14.45 -3.41
C GLU A 110 13.76 -13.11 -3.76
N TYR A 111 14.53 -13.07 -4.85
CA TYR A 111 15.13 -11.82 -5.32
C TYR A 111 14.09 -10.82 -5.85
N ALA A 112 13.08 -11.29 -6.58
CA ALA A 112 12.00 -10.44 -7.06
C ALA A 112 11.20 -9.83 -5.89
N HIS A 113 10.93 -10.61 -4.85
CA HIS A 113 10.29 -10.14 -3.62
C HIS A 113 11.13 -9.06 -2.92
N ALA A 114 12.45 -9.31 -2.75
CA ALA A 114 13.35 -8.33 -2.15
C ALA A 114 13.38 -7.02 -2.98
N GLN A 115 13.51 -7.12 -4.29
CA GLN A 115 13.48 -5.96 -5.19
C GLN A 115 12.16 -5.18 -5.09
N ARG A 116 11.01 -5.86 -5.03
CA ARG A 116 9.71 -5.18 -4.93
C ARG A 116 9.56 -4.48 -3.58
N ARG A 117 10.01 -5.12 -2.50
CA ARG A 117 10.05 -4.48 -1.18
C ARG A 117 10.88 -3.20 -1.20
N ASP A 118 12.08 -3.24 -1.78
CA ASP A 118 12.95 -2.06 -1.90
C ASP A 118 12.27 -0.97 -2.75
N THR A 119 11.56 -1.34 -3.81
CA THR A 119 10.80 -0.39 -4.62
C THR A 119 9.71 0.31 -3.81
N ILE A 120 8.91 -0.45 -3.07
CA ILE A 120 7.84 0.11 -2.21
C ILE A 120 8.43 1.05 -1.13
N MET A 121 9.57 0.66 -0.53
CA MET A 121 10.24 1.51 0.46
C MET A 121 10.76 2.81 -0.18
N ASN A 122 11.31 2.75 -1.38
CA ASN A 122 11.76 3.95 -2.10
C ASN A 122 10.58 4.86 -2.47
N GLU A 123 9.47 4.30 -2.95
CA GLU A 123 8.24 5.06 -3.24
C GLU A 123 7.72 5.77 -1.98
N LEU A 124 7.68 5.07 -0.84
CA LEU A 124 7.31 5.66 0.45
C LEU A 124 8.23 6.81 0.86
N VAL A 125 9.55 6.64 0.74
CA VAL A 125 10.54 7.67 1.06
C VAL A 125 10.34 8.90 0.18
N MET A 126 10.13 8.70 -1.13
CA MET A 126 9.88 9.79 -2.07
C MET A 126 8.59 10.55 -1.73
N THR A 127 7.50 9.83 -1.48
CA THR A 127 6.22 10.43 -1.06
C THR A 127 6.36 11.22 0.24
N PHE A 128 7.11 10.70 1.20
CA PHE A 128 7.37 11.38 2.47
C PHE A 128 8.09 12.72 2.27
N TYR A 129 9.14 12.75 1.44
CA TYR A 129 9.86 13.99 1.15
C TYR A 129 9.04 14.96 0.30
N GLU A 130 8.21 14.48 -0.63
CA GLU A 130 7.27 15.32 -1.40
C GLU A 130 6.24 15.98 -0.47
N ILE A 131 5.76 15.30 0.57
CA ILE A 131 4.89 15.88 1.60
C ILE A 131 5.60 17.03 2.32
N LEU A 132 6.85 16.83 2.76
CA LEU A 132 7.62 17.87 3.44
C LEU A 132 7.85 19.09 2.55
N LYS A 133 8.20 18.87 1.28
CA LYS A 133 8.39 19.90 0.27
C LYS A 133 7.08 20.68 0.03
N THR A 134 5.95 19.97 -0.12
CA THR A 134 4.66 20.60 -0.34
C THR A 134 4.20 21.43 0.85
N LYS A 135 4.41 20.95 2.09
CA LYS A 135 4.15 21.72 3.32
C LYS A 135 4.98 23.00 3.36
N ASN A 136 6.24 22.93 2.96
CA ASN A 136 7.11 24.10 2.87
C ASN A 136 6.62 25.10 1.80
N SER A 137 6.18 24.61 0.63
CA SER A 137 5.59 25.43 -0.43
C SER A 137 4.30 26.11 0.03
N ILE A 138 3.45 25.45 0.80
CA ILE A 138 2.25 26.05 1.41
C ILE A 138 2.65 27.20 2.33
N SER A 139 3.59 26.98 3.24
CA SER A 139 4.05 28.05 4.15
C SER A 139 4.65 29.25 3.41
N GLN A 140 5.38 29.02 2.33
CA GLN A 140 5.90 30.10 1.48
C GLN A 140 4.75 30.85 0.76
N GLN A 141 3.75 30.13 0.25
CA GLN A 141 2.62 30.70 -0.44
C GLN A 141 1.74 31.55 0.49
N GLU A 142 1.57 31.14 1.74
CA GLU A 142 0.86 31.91 2.77
C GLU A 142 1.57 33.26 3.03
N LYS A 143 2.90 33.28 3.09
CA LYS A 143 3.67 34.51 3.23
C LYS A 143 3.55 35.41 2.01
N GLU A 144 3.55 34.82 0.79
CA GLU A 144 3.35 35.56 -0.45
C GLU A 144 1.97 36.23 -0.50
N ILE A 145 0.92 35.53 -0.04
CA ILE A 145 -0.43 36.11 0.04
C ILE A 145 -0.47 37.30 1.01
N LEU A 146 0.18 37.17 2.18
CA LEU A 146 0.27 38.30 3.11
C LEU A 146 0.94 39.51 2.47
N LEU A 147 2.09 39.30 1.79
CA LEU A 147 2.76 40.40 1.04
C LEU A 147 1.89 41.01 -0.03
N ASN A 148 1.23 40.20 -0.86
CA ASN A 148 0.38 40.69 -1.94
C ASN A 148 -0.85 41.43 -1.41
N ASN A 149 -1.41 41.04 -0.27
CA ASN A 149 -2.46 41.77 0.42
C ASN A 149 -1.98 43.18 0.86
N ASP A 150 -0.78 43.28 1.41
CA ASP A 150 -0.23 44.57 1.84
C ASP A 150 0.09 45.48 0.63
N LEU A 151 0.63 44.89 -0.44
CA LEU A 151 0.83 45.61 -1.70
C LEU A 151 -0.50 46.11 -2.30
N LEU A 152 -1.57 45.31 -2.24
CA LEU A 152 -2.90 45.75 -2.69
C LEU A 152 -3.44 46.90 -1.82
N LYS A 153 -3.24 46.87 -0.50
CA LYS A 153 -3.61 48.00 0.39
C LYS A 153 -2.85 49.27 0.02
N GLN A 154 -1.53 49.18 -0.23
CA GLN A 154 -0.70 50.29 -0.65
C GLN A 154 -1.16 50.85 -2.02
N ALA A 155 -1.43 49.97 -3.01
CA ALA A 155 -1.92 50.38 -4.29
C ALA A 155 -3.26 51.17 -4.20
N LYS A 156 -4.17 50.75 -3.32
CA LYS A 156 -5.42 51.44 -3.03
C LYS A 156 -5.16 52.85 -2.41
N ALA A 157 -4.28 52.96 -1.42
CA ALA A 157 -3.93 54.22 -0.79
C ALA A 157 -3.28 55.20 -1.80
N PHE A 158 -2.43 54.69 -2.70
CA PHE A 158 -1.84 55.54 -3.76
C PHE A 158 -2.88 55.99 -4.81
N PHE A 159 -3.86 55.16 -5.13
CA PHE A 159 -4.95 55.50 -6.00
C PHE A 159 -5.81 56.62 -5.39
N ASP A 160 -6.18 56.48 -4.13
CA ASP A 160 -6.95 57.51 -3.40
C ASP A 160 -6.20 58.84 -3.33
N ALA A 161 -4.86 58.80 -3.32
CA ALA A 161 -4.01 59.99 -3.41
C ALA A 161 -3.77 60.47 -4.86
N GLY A 162 -4.41 59.87 -5.87
CA GLY A 162 -4.29 60.26 -7.28
C GLY A 162 -2.92 59.92 -7.92
N ARG A 163 -2.14 59.01 -7.32
CA ARG A 163 -0.76 58.72 -7.77
C ARG A 163 -0.65 57.53 -8.72
N VAL A 164 -1.62 56.61 -8.73
CA VAL A 164 -1.65 55.43 -9.60
C VAL A 164 -3.03 55.28 -10.25
N SER A 165 -3.09 54.44 -11.28
CA SER A 165 -4.33 54.21 -12.03
C SER A 165 -5.16 53.06 -11.42
N SER A 166 -6.45 53.00 -11.78
CA SER A 166 -7.31 51.85 -11.42
C SER A 166 -6.80 50.54 -12.02
N LEU A 167 -6.05 50.60 -13.12
CA LEU A 167 -5.41 49.44 -13.74
C LEU A 167 -4.37 48.81 -12.81
N ASP A 168 -3.64 49.63 -12.05
CA ASP A 168 -2.61 49.12 -11.12
C ASP A 168 -3.24 48.36 -9.94
N ILE A 169 -4.37 48.86 -9.42
CA ILE A 169 -5.17 48.09 -8.42
C ILE A 169 -5.63 46.74 -9.00
N THR A 170 -6.12 46.76 -10.26
CA THR A 170 -6.61 45.53 -10.90
C THR A 170 -5.50 44.53 -11.10
N LYS A 171 -4.31 44.96 -11.55
CA LYS A 171 -3.11 44.09 -11.65
C LYS A 171 -2.75 43.48 -10.31
N GLN A 172 -2.69 44.29 -9.24
CA GLN A 172 -2.33 43.80 -7.91
C GLN A 172 -3.36 42.81 -7.34
N ARG A 173 -4.67 43.03 -7.66
CA ARG A 173 -5.73 42.07 -7.30
C ARG A 173 -5.59 40.75 -8.05
N ILE A 174 -5.22 40.77 -9.32
CA ILE A 174 -4.96 39.54 -10.11
C ILE A 174 -3.81 38.78 -9.49
N THR A 175 -2.70 39.44 -9.15
CA THR A 175 -1.54 38.79 -8.51
C THR A 175 -1.91 38.14 -7.17
N LEU A 176 -2.74 38.79 -6.35
CA LEU A 176 -3.24 38.23 -5.11
C LEU A 176 -4.09 36.97 -5.38
N ASN A 177 -5.06 37.04 -6.28
CA ASN A 177 -5.93 35.93 -6.62
C ASN A 177 -5.11 34.72 -7.17
N GLU A 178 -4.07 34.97 -7.96
CA GLU A 178 -3.16 33.94 -8.45
C GLU A 178 -2.39 33.30 -7.32
N SER A 179 -1.98 34.06 -6.30
CA SER A 179 -1.31 33.52 -5.12
C SER A 179 -2.25 32.65 -4.28
N GLU A 180 -3.50 33.07 -4.11
CA GLU A 180 -4.54 32.29 -3.44
C GLU A 180 -4.84 30.99 -4.20
N LEU A 181 -4.94 31.06 -5.53
CA LEU A 181 -5.14 29.86 -6.35
C LEU A 181 -3.98 28.85 -6.19
N ARG A 182 -2.72 29.33 -6.21
CA ARG A 182 -1.55 28.47 -5.98
C ARG A 182 -1.60 27.81 -4.61
N LEU A 183 -2.04 28.51 -3.56
CA LEU A 183 -2.22 27.93 -2.24
C LEU A 183 -3.20 26.75 -2.27
N VAL A 184 -4.36 26.92 -2.89
CA VAL A 184 -5.38 25.85 -3.01
C VAL A 184 -4.82 24.65 -3.77
N ILE A 185 -4.05 24.89 -4.84
CA ILE A 185 -3.41 23.81 -5.61
C ILE A 185 -2.42 23.02 -4.73
N HIS A 186 -1.58 23.72 -3.96
CA HIS A 186 -0.63 23.05 -3.06
C HIS A 186 -1.33 22.28 -1.93
N GLN A 187 -2.41 22.82 -1.37
CA GLN A 187 -3.23 22.14 -0.37
C GLN A 187 -3.88 20.86 -0.96
N GLY A 188 -4.42 20.95 -2.18
CA GLY A 188 -4.97 19.79 -2.87
C GLY A 188 -3.90 18.71 -3.13
N ARG A 189 -2.69 19.14 -3.55
CA ARG A 189 -1.56 18.22 -3.73
C ARG A 189 -1.14 17.53 -2.43
N LEU A 190 -1.11 18.27 -1.32
CA LEU A 190 -0.81 17.70 -0.01
C LEU A 190 -1.79 16.60 0.36
N LEU A 191 -3.09 16.82 0.15
CA LEU A 191 -4.11 15.80 0.42
C LEU A 191 -3.91 14.52 -0.39
N GLN A 192 -3.53 14.66 -1.68
CA GLN A 192 -3.23 13.50 -2.53
C GLN A 192 -2.00 12.73 -2.03
N LEU A 193 -0.93 13.44 -1.69
CA LEU A 193 0.30 12.81 -1.18
C LEU A 193 0.09 12.14 0.18
N GLU A 194 -0.73 12.72 1.05
CA GLU A 194 -1.11 12.07 2.30
C GLU A 194 -1.87 10.76 2.05
N GLU A 195 -2.81 10.74 1.10
CA GLU A 195 -3.53 9.52 0.72
C GLU A 195 -2.58 8.45 0.18
N GLU A 196 -1.65 8.85 -0.69
CA GLU A 196 -0.62 7.98 -1.24
C GLU A 196 0.28 7.39 -0.14
N LEU A 197 0.69 8.22 0.83
CA LEU A 197 1.45 7.77 1.98
C LEU A 197 0.68 6.72 2.80
N PHE A 198 -0.61 6.93 3.08
CA PHE A 198 -1.44 5.95 3.80
C PHE A 198 -1.53 4.63 3.05
N ASN A 199 -1.64 4.66 1.73
CA ASN A 199 -1.63 3.47 0.90
C ASN A 199 -0.29 2.72 1.01
N HIS A 200 0.84 3.42 0.97
CA HIS A 200 2.16 2.79 1.18
C HIS A 200 2.32 2.23 2.59
N LEU A 201 1.79 2.90 3.61
CA LEU A 201 1.82 2.42 4.99
C LEU A 201 0.92 1.19 5.21
N GLY A 202 -0.06 0.94 4.33
CA GLY A 202 -1.04 -0.14 4.50
C GLY A 202 -2.02 0.09 5.66
N VAL A 203 -2.22 1.34 6.07
CA VAL A 203 -3.15 1.72 7.13
C VAL A 203 -4.25 2.63 6.60
N ALA A 204 -5.47 2.44 7.11
CA ALA A 204 -6.56 3.31 6.74
C ALA A 204 -6.34 4.73 7.29
N LYS A 205 -6.58 5.75 6.45
CA LYS A 205 -6.54 7.13 6.89
C LYS A 205 -7.59 7.35 7.99
N PRO A 206 -7.20 7.93 9.14
CA PRO A 206 -8.20 8.28 10.15
C PRO A 206 -9.21 9.27 9.56
N PRO A 207 -10.51 9.13 9.88
CA PRO A 207 -11.51 10.08 9.41
C PRO A 207 -11.11 11.49 9.86
N LYS A 208 -11.16 12.46 8.96
CA LYS A 208 -10.99 13.85 9.35
C LYS A 208 -12.12 14.17 10.33
N VAL A 209 -11.77 14.45 11.57
CA VAL A 209 -12.72 15.07 12.52
C VAL A 209 -12.95 16.48 11.97
N ALA A 210 -14.21 16.73 11.54
CA ALA A 210 -14.65 18.01 11.02
C ALA A 210 -14.64 19.09 12.11
#